data_a6deb3da227493c78153915e2f09357e
#
_entry.id   a6deb3da227493c78153915e2f09357e
#
_cell.length_a   1.000
_cell.length_b   1.000
_cell.length_c   1.000
_cell.angle_alpha   90.00
_cell.angle_beta   90.00
_cell.angle_gamma   90.00
#
_symmetry.space_group_name_H-M   'P 1'
#
loop_
_entity.id
_entity.type
_entity.pdbx_description
1 polymer ?
#
loop_
_entity_poly.entity_id
_entity_poly.type
_entity_poly.pdbx_seq_one_letter_code
_entity_poly.pdbx_strand_id
1 'polypeptide(L)'
;MALVAGDIATHSEALTFTQRSLAGEPDDDVEAVAELCAKALRGIRRRRAANLFLEPLSLDEDTFLAKQGKMLPQLVYDLTNQMQEYRLDVEALIVGCDDRNAAHIFHIDGTGIKTYQHDINFAAIGIGAEHAKSQFMFSRDPKVINYFRALPVLYTAERRAEVAPGVGKDSDWLLITRDGWEFVHPSLIAELERAYGEFTAATQVKLAEVETRLVDAISKATAAEAATKAIADQTPAATLDVDIPPDTSQPAL
;
A
#
# COMPACT_ATOMS: atom_id res chain seq x y z
N MET A 1 6.35 20.33 3.88
CA MET A 1 6.19 20.07 2.42
C MET A 1 4.95 19.25 2.17
N ALA A 2 4.28 19.43 1.03
CA ALA A 2 3.14 18.59 0.61
C ALA A 2 3.49 17.86 -0.69
N LEU A 3 3.27 16.54 -0.73
CA LEU A 3 3.28 15.70 -1.93
C LEU A 3 1.84 15.31 -2.22
N VAL A 4 1.46 15.28 -3.48
CA VAL A 4 0.05 15.09 -3.87
C VAL A 4 -0.07 14.10 -5.03
N ALA A 5 -1.17 13.33 -5.05
CA ALA A 5 -1.52 12.44 -6.14
C ALA A 5 -3.02 12.53 -6.44
N GLY A 6 -3.42 12.41 -7.72
CA GLY A 6 -4.80 12.48 -8.17
C GLY A 6 -5.18 13.81 -8.81
N ASP A 7 -6.42 14.28 -8.62
CA ASP A 7 -6.98 15.47 -9.29
C ASP A 7 -6.27 16.76 -8.90
N ILE A 8 -5.56 17.37 -9.85
CA ILE A 8 -4.78 18.60 -9.68
C ILE A 8 -5.64 19.79 -9.23
N ALA A 9 -6.87 19.91 -9.73
CA ALA A 9 -7.74 21.03 -9.36
C ALA A 9 -8.13 20.96 -7.88
N THR A 10 -8.44 19.77 -7.38
CA THR A 10 -8.74 19.54 -5.97
C THR A 10 -7.54 19.85 -5.07
N HIS A 11 -6.35 19.40 -5.46
CA HIS A 11 -5.13 19.72 -4.72
C HIS A 11 -4.86 21.22 -4.67
N SER A 12 -4.96 21.90 -5.82
CA SER A 12 -4.75 23.34 -5.92
C SER A 12 -5.67 24.12 -4.98
N GLU A 13 -6.94 23.72 -4.92
CA GLU A 13 -7.93 24.32 -4.01
C GLU A 13 -7.57 24.05 -2.54
N ALA A 14 -7.26 22.79 -2.17
CA ALA A 14 -6.92 22.41 -0.81
C ALA A 14 -5.63 23.08 -0.31
N LEU A 15 -4.59 23.10 -1.13
CA LEU A 15 -3.32 23.75 -0.79
C LEU A 15 -3.47 25.27 -0.66
N THR A 16 -4.25 25.91 -1.55
CA THR A 16 -4.54 27.35 -1.46
C THR A 16 -5.26 27.69 -0.16
N PHE A 17 -6.26 26.89 0.23
CA PHE A 17 -6.95 27.06 1.50
C PHE A 17 -5.98 26.90 2.69
N THR A 18 -5.17 25.83 2.68
CA THR A 18 -4.19 25.56 3.73
C THR A 18 -3.20 26.71 3.86
N GLN A 19 -2.60 27.17 2.76
CA GLN A 19 -1.66 28.29 2.75
C GLN A 19 -2.27 29.58 3.31
N ARG A 20 -3.52 29.89 2.93
CA ARG A 20 -4.23 31.09 3.46
C ARG A 20 -4.48 30.99 4.95
N SER A 21 -4.78 29.78 5.44
CA SER A 21 -5.03 29.54 6.86
C SER A 21 -3.74 29.65 7.70
N LEU A 22 -2.59 29.35 7.10
CA LEU A 22 -1.27 29.47 7.71
C LEU A 22 -0.72 30.91 7.68
N ALA A 23 -1.25 31.80 6.83
CA ALA A 23 -0.77 33.16 6.67
C ALA A 23 -1.07 34.03 7.91
N GLY A 24 -0.33 33.83 8.98
CA GLY A 24 -0.46 34.57 10.25
C GLY A 24 0.00 33.82 11.49
N GLU A 25 0.33 32.57 11.36
CA GLU A 25 0.83 31.71 12.44
C GLU A 25 2.30 31.36 12.16
N PRO A 26 3.28 31.92 12.90
CA PRO A 26 4.70 31.75 12.59
C PRO A 26 5.32 30.41 13.01
N ASP A 27 4.59 29.56 13.70
CA ASP A 27 5.13 28.32 14.33
C ASP A 27 4.24 27.14 14.01
N ASP A 28 4.19 26.79 12.70
CA ASP A 28 3.31 25.72 12.27
C ASP A 28 3.96 24.36 12.47
N ASP A 29 3.55 23.67 13.52
CA ASP A 29 3.78 22.24 13.67
C ASP A 29 3.28 21.47 12.43
N VAL A 30 4.07 20.51 11.97
CA VAL A 30 3.74 19.67 10.80
C VAL A 30 2.36 19.03 10.95
N GLU A 31 1.97 18.67 12.17
CA GLU A 31 0.66 18.12 12.48
C GLU A 31 -0.46 19.16 12.27
N ALA A 32 -0.27 20.40 12.69
CA ALA A 32 -1.22 21.48 12.48
C ALA A 32 -1.45 21.74 10.98
N VAL A 33 -0.39 21.76 10.18
CA VAL A 33 -0.47 21.88 8.72
C VAL A 33 -1.24 20.71 8.12
N ALA A 34 -0.97 19.47 8.55
CA ALA A 34 -1.68 18.29 8.08
C ALA A 34 -3.19 18.35 8.46
N GLU A 35 -3.54 18.84 9.64
CA GLU A 35 -4.94 18.99 10.05
C GLU A 35 -5.67 20.05 9.21
N LEU A 36 -5.02 21.18 8.91
CA LEU A 36 -5.59 22.20 8.04
C LEU A 36 -5.84 21.68 6.62
N CYS A 37 -4.89 20.92 6.08
CA CYS A 37 -5.04 20.27 4.78
C CYS A 37 -6.17 19.23 4.78
N ALA A 38 -6.26 18.40 5.81
CA ALA A 38 -7.33 17.43 5.98
C ALA A 38 -8.70 18.12 6.10
N LYS A 39 -8.78 19.22 6.85
CA LYS A 39 -9.99 20.05 6.97
C LYS A 39 -10.41 20.65 5.62
N ALA A 40 -9.45 21.14 4.84
CA ALA A 40 -9.70 21.64 3.50
C ALA A 40 -10.30 20.56 2.59
N LEU A 41 -9.69 19.38 2.55
CA LEU A 41 -10.18 18.25 1.76
C LEU A 41 -11.56 17.77 2.20
N ARG A 42 -11.84 17.68 3.51
CA ARG A 42 -13.19 17.38 4.02
C ARG A 42 -14.23 18.41 3.56
N GLY A 43 -13.88 19.70 3.60
CA GLY A 43 -14.75 20.78 3.13
C GLY A 43 -15.05 20.68 1.63
N ILE A 44 -14.04 20.44 0.82
CA ILE A 44 -14.18 20.23 -0.63
C ILE A 44 -15.05 19.00 -0.92
N ARG A 45 -14.77 17.88 -0.25
CA ARG A 45 -15.54 16.65 -0.38
C ARG A 45 -17.01 16.86 -0.07
N ARG A 46 -17.32 17.47 1.08
CA ARG A 46 -18.70 17.75 1.50
C ARG A 46 -19.43 18.61 0.48
N ARG A 47 -18.83 19.70 0.02
CA ARG A 47 -19.41 20.59 -0.96
C ARG A 47 -19.66 19.88 -2.29
N ARG A 48 -18.69 19.11 -2.82
CA ARG A 48 -18.85 18.37 -4.07
C ARG A 48 -19.91 17.27 -3.98
N ALA A 49 -19.98 16.55 -2.86
CA ALA A 49 -21.02 15.56 -2.62
C ALA A 49 -22.41 16.20 -2.60
N ALA A 50 -22.57 17.33 -1.91
CA ALA A 50 -23.84 18.07 -1.92
C ALA A 50 -24.24 18.53 -3.32
N ASN A 51 -23.31 19.10 -4.08
CA ASN A 51 -23.56 19.53 -5.46
C ASN A 51 -23.91 18.36 -6.38
N LEU A 52 -23.30 17.19 -6.18
CA LEU A 52 -23.53 16.01 -7.03
C LEU A 52 -24.87 15.31 -6.73
N PHE A 53 -25.25 15.21 -5.45
CA PHE A 53 -26.38 14.38 -5.03
C PHE A 53 -27.62 15.16 -4.61
N LEU A 54 -27.46 16.38 -4.06
CA LEU A 54 -28.59 17.18 -3.57
C LEU A 54 -29.01 18.26 -4.56
N GLU A 55 -28.07 18.96 -5.20
CA GLU A 55 -28.39 20.05 -6.13
C GLU A 55 -29.30 19.62 -7.30
N PRO A 56 -29.14 18.43 -7.92
CA PRO A 56 -30.06 17.96 -8.95
C PRO A 56 -31.52 17.81 -8.50
N LEU A 57 -31.73 17.67 -7.18
CA LEU A 57 -33.05 17.61 -6.56
C LEU A 57 -33.54 18.98 -6.05
N SER A 58 -32.83 20.05 -6.39
CA SER A 58 -33.05 21.40 -5.86
C SER A 58 -33.01 21.46 -4.33
N LEU A 59 -32.09 20.70 -3.73
CA LEU A 59 -31.83 20.65 -2.30
C LEU A 59 -30.41 21.14 -2.02
N ASP A 60 -30.23 21.81 -0.89
CA ASP A 60 -28.95 21.98 -0.21
C ASP A 60 -28.93 21.15 1.07
N GLU A 61 -27.78 21.10 1.77
CA GLU A 61 -27.64 20.30 2.98
C GLU A 61 -28.63 20.68 4.08
N ASP A 62 -28.86 22.00 4.31
CA ASP A 62 -29.77 22.49 5.35
C ASP A 62 -31.23 22.14 5.01
N THR A 63 -31.60 22.30 3.76
CA THR A 63 -32.95 21.93 3.27
C THR A 63 -33.15 20.42 3.33
N PHE A 64 -32.15 19.64 2.98
CA PHE A 64 -32.20 18.18 3.07
C PHE A 64 -32.41 17.73 4.52
N LEU A 65 -31.60 18.24 5.47
CA LEU A 65 -31.72 17.91 6.89
C LEU A 65 -33.07 18.34 7.46
N ALA A 66 -33.59 19.53 7.06
CA ALA A 66 -34.90 20.02 7.53
C ALA A 66 -36.09 19.22 6.96
N LYS A 67 -35.97 18.70 5.74
CA LYS A 67 -37.09 18.03 5.04
C LYS A 67 -37.01 16.50 5.06
N GLN A 68 -35.90 15.89 5.48
CA GLN A 68 -35.69 14.43 5.43
C GLN A 68 -36.83 13.63 6.05
N GLY A 69 -37.44 14.09 7.14
CA GLY A 69 -38.58 13.43 7.79
C GLY A 69 -39.87 13.44 6.98
N LYS A 70 -39.94 14.24 5.89
CA LYS A 70 -41.09 14.34 4.98
C LYS A 70 -40.82 13.68 3.61
N MET A 71 -39.60 13.21 3.40
CA MET A 71 -39.18 12.50 2.17
C MET A 71 -39.42 11.00 2.29
N LEU A 72 -39.39 10.29 1.17
CA LEU A 72 -39.43 8.83 1.17
C LEU A 72 -38.21 8.28 1.91
N PRO A 73 -38.38 7.41 2.92
CA PRO A 73 -37.26 6.91 3.71
C PRO A 73 -36.14 6.26 2.88
N GLN A 74 -36.51 5.54 1.81
CA GLN A 74 -35.55 4.94 0.91
C GLN A 74 -34.69 6.00 0.18
N LEU A 75 -35.28 7.08 -0.28
CA LEU A 75 -34.55 8.18 -0.93
C LEU A 75 -33.57 8.84 0.03
N VAL A 76 -33.98 9.08 1.27
CA VAL A 76 -33.10 9.63 2.32
C VAL A 76 -31.92 8.70 2.58
N TYR A 77 -32.17 7.41 2.71
CA TYR A 77 -31.14 6.40 2.91
C TYR A 77 -30.16 6.36 1.74
N ASP A 78 -30.64 6.30 0.50
CA ASP A 78 -29.81 6.24 -0.69
C ASP A 78 -28.92 7.49 -0.85
N LEU A 79 -29.49 8.69 -0.68
CA LEU A 79 -28.74 9.94 -0.73
C LEU A 79 -27.67 10.03 0.36
N THR A 80 -28.02 9.63 1.58
CA THR A 80 -27.08 9.63 2.70
C THR A 80 -25.90 8.69 2.44
N ASN A 81 -26.17 7.49 1.95
CA ASN A 81 -25.13 6.53 1.61
C ASN A 81 -24.24 7.05 0.48
N GLN A 82 -24.81 7.57 -0.61
CA GLN A 82 -24.04 8.14 -1.72
C GLN A 82 -23.12 9.27 -1.26
N MET A 83 -23.62 10.17 -0.39
CA MET A 83 -22.81 11.25 0.18
C MET A 83 -21.71 10.73 1.11
N GLN A 84 -21.96 9.67 1.88
CA GLN A 84 -20.97 9.05 2.77
C GLN A 84 -19.89 8.29 1.98
N GLU A 85 -20.27 7.60 0.93
CA GLU A 85 -19.36 6.82 0.08
C GLU A 85 -18.55 7.68 -0.89
N TYR A 86 -19.00 8.90 -1.17
CA TYR A 86 -18.30 9.81 -2.06
C TYR A 86 -16.89 10.06 -1.59
N ARG A 87 -15.92 9.89 -2.47
CA ARG A 87 -14.49 10.13 -2.22
C ARG A 87 -13.94 11.06 -3.28
N LEU A 88 -13.03 11.91 -2.88
CA LEU A 88 -12.22 12.67 -3.84
C LEU A 88 -11.16 11.74 -4.43
N ASP A 89 -10.86 11.92 -5.70
CA ASP A 89 -9.73 11.23 -6.35
C ASP A 89 -8.43 11.98 -6.03
N VAL A 90 -8.05 11.97 -4.75
CA VAL A 90 -6.87 12.65 -4.26
C VAL A 90 -6.28 11.94 -3.04
N GLU A 91 -4.97 12.01 -2.94
CA GLU A 91 -4.22 11.65 -1.75
C GLU A 91 -3.13 12.71 -1.51
N ALA A 92 -2.83 13.02 -0.27
CA ALA A 92 -1.76 13.95 0.08
C ALA A 92 -0.85 13.37 1.17
N LEU A 93 0.45 13.65 1.07
CA LEU A 93 1.40 13.47 2.15
C LEU A 93 1.89 14.83 2.62
N ILE A 94 1.73 15.10 3.91
CA ILE A 94 2.34 16.25 4.56
C ILE A 94 3.54 15.74 5.33
N VAL A 95 4.73 16.25 4.97
CA VAL A 95 6.00 15.81 5.53
C VAL A 95 6.82 16.99 6.01
N GLY A 96 7.54 16.80 7.11
CA GLY A 96 8.40 17.82 7.67
C GLY A 96 9.17 17.33 8.89
N CYS A 97 10.00 18.19 9.45
CA CYS A 97 10.72 17.97 10.69
C CYS A 97 10.23 18.95 11.75
N ASP A 98 10.12 18.50 12.98
CA ASP A 98 9.83 19.35 14.14
C ASP A 98 11.10 20.03 14.68
N ASP A 99 10.93 20.84 15.72
CA ASP A 99 12.03 21.53 16.39
C ASP A 99 13.08 20.63 17.01
N ARG A 100 12.72 19.35 17.26
CA ARG A 100 13.63 18.31 17.79
C ARG A 100 14.33 17.53 16.68
N ASN A 101 14.12 17.96 15.42
CA ASN A 101 14.62 17.28 14.21
C ASN A 101 14.02 15.87 14.05
N ALA A 102 12.84 15.62 14.63
CA ALA A 102 12.08 14.40 14.35
C ALA A 102 11.27 14.57 13.06
N ALA A 103 11.37 13.59 12.16
CA ALA A 103 10.62 13.59 10.92
C ALA A 103 9.17 13.12 11.15
N HIS A 104 8.23 13.78 10.51
CA HIS A 104 6.81 13.47 10.55
C HIS A 104 6.27 13.24 9.15
N ILE A 105 5.44 12.23 9.01
CA ILE A 105 4.73 11.88 7.78
C ILE A 105 3.26 11.71 8.11
N PHE A 106 2.40 12.54 7.52
CA PHE A 106 0.95 12.43 7.61
C PHE A 106 0.37 12.11 6.23
N HIS A 107 -0.39 11.04 6.14
CA HIS A 107 -1.17 10.69 4.96
C HIS A 107 -2.59 11.17 5.12
N ILE A 108 -3.13 11.82 4.08
CA ILE A 108 -4.51 12.29 4.02
C ILE A 108 -5.15 11.65 2.78
N ASP A 109 -6.20 10.90 3.00
CA ASP A 109 -6.91 10.20 1.93
C ASP A 109 -8.01 11.04 1.27
N GLY A 110 -8.65 10.51 0.23
CA GLY A 110 -9.74 11.17 -0.50
C GLY A 110 -11.02 11.42 0.32
N THR A 111 -11.10 10.93 1.56
CA THR A 111 -12.18 11.28 2.50
C THR A 111 -11.79 12.46 3.38
N GLY A 112 -10.53 12.86 3.39
CA GLY A 112 -9.95 13.86 4.26
C GLY A 112 -9.59 13.33 5.66
N ILE A 113 -9.42 12.01 5.80
CA ILE A 113 -8.92 11.39 7.03
C ILE A 113 -7.41 11.49 7.05
N LYS A 114 -6.87 12.08 8.13
CA LYS A 114 -5.44 12.19 8.41
C LYS A 114 -4.97 10.96 9.18
N THR A 115 -3.91 10.32 8.71
CA THR A 115 -3.25 9.19 9.37
C THR A 115 -1.77 9.50 9.58
N TYR A 116 -1.29 9.35 10.81
CA TYR A 116 0.11 9.53 11.14
C TYR A 116 0.89 8.23 10.89
N GLN A 117 2.00 8.32 10.14
CA GLN A 117 2.78 7.16 9.70
C GLN A 117 4.00 6.86 10.59
N HIS A 118 3.92 7.21 11.88
CA HIS A 118 5.03 7.12 12.83
C HIS A 118 5.60 5.70 12.98
N ASP A 119 4.73 4.70 13.10
CA ASP A 119 5.17 3.33 13.35
C ASP A 119 5.77 2.65 12.11
N ILE A 120 5.41 3.14 10.93
CA ILE A 120 5.82 2.57 9.65
C ILE A 120 7.04 3.31 9.09
N ASN A 121 7.17 4.63 9.38
CA ASN A 121 8.25 5.53 8.93
C ASN A 121 8.39 5.67 7.41
N PHE A 122 7.39 5.33 6.63
CA PHE A 122 7.31 5.58 5.21
C PHE A 122 5.85 5.75 4.77
N ALA A 123 5.66 6.37 3.62
CA ALA A 123 4.37 6.44 2.95
C ALA A 123 4.56 6.47 1.44
N ALA A 124 3.55 6.02 0.71
CA ALA A 124 3.46 6.17 -0.74
C ALA A 124 2.01 6.44 -1.13
N ILE A 125 1.81 7.28 -2.13
CA ILE A 125 0.52 7.68 -2.67
C ILE A 125 0.50 7.56 -4.19
N GLY A 126 -0.69 7.53 -4.78
CA GLY A 126 -0.90 7.42 -6.22
C GLY A 126 -0.88 5.98 -6.75
N ILE A 127 -0.92 5.82 -8.08
CA ILE A 127 -1.14 4.54 -8.78
C ILE A 127 -0.07 3.49 -8.43
N GLY A 128 1.19 3.90 -8.28
CA GLY A 128 2.31 3.01 -7.94
C GLY A 128 2.48 2.72 -6.44
N ALA A 129 1.64 3.28 -5.58
CA ALA A 129 1.82 3.25 -4.12
C ALA A 129 1.95 1.85 -3.53
N GLU A 130 1.11 0.90 -3.97
CA GLU A 130 1.13 -0.47 -3.43
C GLU A 130 2.41 -1.22 -3.79
N HIS A 131 2.96 -1.00 -4.98
CA HIS A 131 4.25 -1.56 -5.38
C HIS A 131 5.40 -0.97 -4.55
N ALA A 132 5.39 0.34 -4.33
CA ALA A 132 6.37 1.02 -3.47
C ALA A 132 6.28 0.52 -2.02
N LYS A 133 5.09 0.49 -1.43
CA LYS A 133 4.84 0.01 -0.06
C LYS A 133 5.33 -1.42 0.13
N SER A 134 5.12 -2.31 -0.85
CA SER A 134 5.60 -3.69 -0.77
C SER A 134 7.11 -3.76 -0.57
N GLN A 135 7.90 -2.88 -1.22
CA GLN A 135 9.35 -2.83 -1.06
C GLN A 135 9.77 -2.46 0.36
N PHE A 136 9.11 -1.49 0.97
CA PHE A 136 9.40 -1.11 2.35
C PHE A 136 9.08 -2.24 3.33
N MET A 137 8.00 -2.97 3.12
CA MET A 137 7.62 -4.12 3.94
C MET A 137 8.62 -5.28 3.85
N PHE A 138 9.31 -5.44 2.73
CA PHE A 138 10.37 -6.44 2.56
C PHE A 138 11.72 -6.00 3.15
N SER A 139 11.93 -4.72 3.43
CA SER A 139 13.17 -4.27 4.06
C SER A 139 13.21 -4.69 5.53
N ARG A 140 14.35 -5.32 5.90
CA ARG A 140 14.56 -5.94 7.22
C ARG A 140 14.68 -4.93 8.31
N ASP A 141 13.93 -4.25 8.85
CA ASP A 141 14.04 -3.28 9.94
C ASP A 141 13.63 -1.86 9.55
N PRO A 142 12.33 -1.64 9.29
CA PRO A 142 11.83 -0.31 8.95
C PRO A 142 12.01 0.71 10.08
N LYS A 143 12.28 0.26 11.32
CA LYS A 143 12.39 1.15 12.51
C LYS A 143 13.77 1.80 12.69
N VAL A 144 14.80 1.30 12.01
CA VAL A 144 16.18 1.80 12.14
C VAL A 144 16.75 2.11 10.77
N ILE A 145 16.04 2.88 9.98
CA ILE A 145 16.54 3.33 8.69
C ILE A 145 17.24 4.67 8.89
N ASN A 146 18.57 4.66 8.82
CA ASN A 146 19.32 5.91 8.67
C ASN A 146 19.28 6.36 7.19
N TYR A 147 19.64 7.60 6.95
CA TYR A 147 19.65 8.21 5.61
C TYR A 147 20.29 7.32 4.52
N PHE A 148 21.49 6.77 4.78
CA PHE A 148 22.21 5.95 3.79
C PHE A 148 21.55 4.60 3.51
N ARG A 149 20.79 4.06 4.45
CA ARG A 149 19.99 2.83 4.25
C ARG A 149 18.65 3.14 3.59
N ALA A 150 18.09 4.31 3.85
CA ALA A 150 16.81 4.71 3.27
C ALA A 150 16.90 4.87 1.75
N LEU A 151 17.99 5.46 1.25
CA LEU A 151 18.17 5.78 -0.17
C LEU A 151 18.04 4.56 -1.10
N PRO A 152 18.77 3.43 -0.89
CA PRO A 152 18.61 2.25 -1.74
C PRO A 152 17.20 1.64 -1.67
N VAL A 153 16.55 1.68 -0.49
CA VAL A 153 15.19 1.17 -0.31
C VAL A 153 14.19 2.04 -1.07
N LEU A 154 14.31 3.37 -0.94
CA LEU A 154 13.50 4.33 -1.68
C LEU A 154 13.68 4.18 -3.19
N TYR A 155 14.93 4.08 -3.66
CA TYR A 155 15.22 3.88 -5.09
C TYR A 155 14.58 2.60 -5.63
N THR A 156 14.71 1.50 -4.89
CA THR A 156 14.09 0.23 -5.27
C THR A 156 12.56 0.30 -5.24
N ALA A 157 11.99 1.01 -4.26
CA ALA A 157 10.55 1.21 -4.16
C ALA A 157 10.00 1.99 -5.35
N GLU A 158 10.72 3.03 -5.76
CA GLU A 158 10.40 3.82 -6.95
C GLU A 158 10.47 2.98 -8.23
N ARG A 159 11.57 2.24 -8.46
CA ARG A 159 11.69 1.33 -9.62
C ARG A 159 10.57 0.28 -9.66
N ARG A 160 10.08 -0.17 -8.52
CA ARG A 160 8.92 -1.06 -8.45
C ARG A 160 7.61 -0.36 -8.74
N ALA A 161 7.45 0.89 -8.33
CA ALA A 161 6.26 1.68 -8.63
C ALA A 161 6.08 1.91 -10.14
N GLU A 162 7.17 1.99 -10.91
CA GLU A 162 7.15 2.16 -12.37
C GLU A 162 6.53 0.98 -13.13
N VAL A 163 6.36 -0.17 -12.48
CA VAL A 163 5.65 -1.32 -13.08
C VAL A 163 4.16 -1.03 -13.24
N ALA A 164 3.62 -0.11 -12.44
CA ALA A 164 2.22 0.27 -12.51
C ALA A 164 1.96 1.11 -13.79
N PRO A 165 0.91 0.78 -14.56
CA PRO A 165 0.55 1.54 -15.76
C PRO A 165 0.30 3.03 -15.43
N GLY A 166 0.97 3.92 -16.17
CA GLY A 166 0.82 5.37 -15.98
C GLY A 166 1.82 6.01 -15.01
N VAL A 167 2.69 5.23 -14.38
CA VAL A 167 3.81 5.77 -13.61
C VAL A 167 5.00 6.04 -14.53
N GLY A 168 5.49 7.28 -14.53
CA GLY A 168 6.67 7.70 -15.29
C GLY A 168 7.98 7.21 -14.65
N LYS A 169 9.09 7.41 -15.38
CA LYS A 169 10.44 7.06 -14.91
C LYS A 169 11.21 8.26 -14.38
N ASP A 170 10.72 9.46 -14.65
CA ASP A 170 11.34 10.69 -14.21
C ASP A 170 10.96 10.98 -12.76
N SER A 171 11.93 11.28 -11.94
CA SER A 171 11.76 11.44 -10.50
C SER A 171 12.54 12.61 -9.96
N ASP A 172 11.89 13.36 -9.08
CA ASP A 172 12.52 14.39 -8.27
C ASP A 172 12.78 13.85 -6.86
N TRP A 173 14.04 13.92 -6.43
CA TRP A 173 14.47 13.47 -5.13
C TRP A 173 14.77 14.67 -4.23
N LEU A 174 14.08 14.74 -3.11
CA LEU A 174 14.17 15.83 -2.15
C LEU A 174 14.59 15.30 -0.78
N LEU A 175 15.57 15.98 -0.18
CA LEU A 175 15.94 15.81 1.22
C LEU A 175 15.31 16.94 2.02
N ILE A 176 14.53 16.59 3.04
CA ILE A 176 13.90 17.54 3.96
C ILE A 176 14.62 17.44 5.29
N THR A 177 15.10 18.56 5.79
CA THR A 177 15.75 18.71 7.08
C THR A 177 15.07 19.83 7.87
N ARG A 178 15.48 20.02 9.12
CA ARG A 178 15.03 21.17 9.92
C ARG A 178 15.36 22.51 9.27
N ASP A 179 16.52 22.60 8.59
CA ASP A 179 17.01 23.85 8.01
C ASP A 179 16.38 24.15 6.64
N GLY A 180 15.53 23.26 6.13
CA GLY A 180 14.83 23.41 4.86
C GLY A 180 14.83 22.14 4.03
N TRP A 181 14.79 22.32 2.72
CA TRP A 181 14.79 21.22 1.76
C TRP A 181 15.81 21.49 0.64
N GLU A 182 16.35 20.42 0.09
CA GLU A 182 17.28 20.48 -1.04
C GLU A 182 17.04 19.30 -2.00
N PHE A 183 17.38 19.47 -3.26
CA PHE A 183 17.40 18.35 -4.20
C PHE A 183 18.58 17.43 -3.90
N VAL A 184 18.32 16.13 -3.93
CA VAL A 184 19.39 15.13 -3.85
C VAL A 184 20.31 15.28 -5.06
N HIS A 185 21.61 15.28 -4.81
CA HIS A 185 22.60 15.54 -5.87
C HIS A 185 22.52 14.47 -6.97
N PRO A 186 22.53 14.83 -8.27
CA PRO A 186 22.39 13.89 -9.38
C PRO A 186 23.41 12.75 -9.39
N SER A 187 24.64 13.00 -8.90
CA SER A 187 25.67 11.95 -8.81
C SER A 187 25.30 10.83 -7.81
N LEU A 188 24.55 11.16 -6.76
CA LEU A 188 24.07 10.16 -5.81
C LEU A 188 22.95 9.31 -6.43
N ILE A 189 22.08 9.92 -7.21
CA ILE A 189 21.03 9.21 -7.95
C ILE A 189 21.66 8.26 -8.98
N ALA A 190 22.67 8.72 -9.73
CA ALA A 190 23.40 7.87 -10.67
C ALA A 190 24.11 6.69 -9.99
N GLU A 191 24.63 6.89 -8.77
CA GLU A 191 25.23 5.81 -7.99
C GLU A 191 24.17 4.79 -7.51
N LEU A 192 22.98 5.26 -7.10
CA LEU A 192 21.86 4.38 -6.74
C LEU A 192 21.38 3.56 -7.95
N GLU A 193 21.30 4.17 -9.12
CA GLU A 193 20.95 3.49 -10.36
C GLU A 193 21.95 2.39 -10.70
N ARG A 194 23.26 2.69 -10.62
CA ARG A 194 24.32 1.72 -10.84
C ARG A 194 24.25 0.56 -9.86
N ALA A 195 24.12 0.84 -8.57
CA ALA A 195 24.01 -0.17 -7.52
C ALA A 195 22.75 -1.06 -7.68
N TYR A 196 21.63 -0.46 -8.07
CA TYR A 196 20.40 -1.20 -8.37
C TYR A 196 20.56 -2.12 -9.57
N GLY A 197 21.24 -1.66 -10.64
CA GLY A 197 21.55 -2.47 -11.81
C GLY A 197 22.43 -3.69 -11.46
N GLU A 198 23.49 -3.47 -10.68
CA GLU A 198 24.37 -4.54 -10.19
C GLU A 198 23.60 -5.56 -9.32
N PHE A 199 22.78 -5.08 -8.39
CA PHE A 199 21.93 -5.94 -7.55
C PHE A 199 20.94 -6.76 -8.37
N THR A 200 20.30 -6.15 -9.36
CA THR A 200 19.34 -6.83 -10.23
C THR A 200 20.01 -7.91 -11.05
N ALA A 201 21.18 -7.62 -11.65
CA ALA A 201 21.96 -8.58 -12.41
C ALA A 201 22.42 -9.78 -11.54
N ALA A 202 22.92 -9.51 -10.33
CA ALA A 202 23.31 -10.55 -9.39
C ALA A 202 22.12 -11.43 -8.97
N THR A 203 20.95 -10.82 -8.78
CA THR A 203 19.70 -11.54 -8.45
C THR A 203 19.29 -12.49 -9.58
N GLN A 204 19.36 -12.06 -10.84
CA GLN A 204 19.04 -12.91 -12.00
C GLN A 204 19.97 -14.12 -12.10
N VAL A 205 21.27 -13.94 -11.88
CA VAL A 205 22.23 -15.05 -11.85
C VAL A 205 21.86 -16.06 -10.75
N LYS A 206 21.52 -15.58 -9.55
CA LYS A 206 21.12 -16.44 -8.44
C LYS A 206 19.81 -17.19 -8.69
N LEU A 207 18.84 -16.57 -9.34
CA LEU A 207 17.59 -17.21 -9.73
C LEU A 207 17.86 -18.38 -10.71
N ALA A 208 18.68 -18.17 -11.73
CA ALA A 208 19.06 -19.23 -12.66
C ALA A 208 19.76 -20.43 -11.98
N GLU A 209 20.65 -20.15 -11.01
CA GLU A 209 21.26 -21.19 -10.18
C GLU A 209 20.21 -21.97 -9.36
N VAL A 210 19.21 -21.28 -8.80
CA VAL A 210 18.12 -21.92 -8.04
C VAL A 210 17.25 -22.76 -8.95
N GLU A 211 16.87 -22.26 -10.11
CA GLU A 211 16.09 -22.99 -11.12
C GLU A 211 16.78 -24.31 -11.49
N THR A 212 18.09 -24.27 -11.78
CA THR A 212 18.86 -25.47 -12.08
C THR A 212 18.80 -26.49 -10.95
N ARG A 213 18.99 -26.03 -9.69
CA ARG A 213 18.93 -26.93 -8.52
C ARG A 213 17.53 -27.52 -8.30
N LEU A 214 16.47 -26.77 -8.58
CA LEU A 214 15.10 -27.25 -8.48
C LEU A 214 14.80 -28.32 -9.52
N VAL A 215 15.22 -28.13 -10.77
CA VAL A 215 15.09 -29.15 -11.84
C VAL A 215 15.78 -30.42 -11.44
N ASP A 216 17.01 -30.35 -10.93
CA ASP A 216 17.76 -31.54 -10.47
C ASP A 216 17.06 -32.23 -9.29
N ALA A 217 16.54 -31.47 -8.33
CA ALA A 217 15.84 -32.01 -7.18
C ALA A 217 14.54 -32.73 -7.58
N ILE A 218 13.75 -32.12 -8.48
CA ILE A 218 12.52 -32.70 -9.01
C ILE A 218 12.86 -34.01 -9.77
N SER A 219 13.86 -33.98 -10.63
CA SER A 219 14.28 -35.18 -11.40
C SER A 219 14.67 -36.34 -10.48
N LYS A 220 15.40 -36.05 -9.39
CA LYS A 220 15.78 -37.07 -8.38
C LYS A 220 14.57 -37.61 -7.63
N ALA A 221 13.64 -36.73 -7.23
CA ALA A 221 12.42 -37.15 -6.53
C ALA A 221 11.54 -38.04 -7.41
N THR A 222 11.35 -37.67 -8.67
CA THR A 222 10.58 -38.49 -9.64
C THR A 222 11.21 -39.83 -9.89
N ALA A 223 12.54 -39.91 -10.00
CA ALA A 223 13.26 -41.15 -10.15
C ALA A 223 13.12 -42.06 -8.90
N ALA A 224 13.17 -41.48 -7.70
CA ALA A 224 12.99 -42.24 -6.46
C ALA A 224 11.56 -42.79 -6.33
N GLU A 225 10.54 -42.03 -6.69
CA GLU A 225 9.13 -42.46 -6.70
C GLU A 225 8.93 -43.61 -7.71
N ALA A 226 9.49 -43.49 -8.90
CA ALA A 226 9.44 -44.56 -9.91
C ALA A 226 10.12 -45.87 -9.43
N ALA A 227 11.29 -45.74 -8.77
CA ALA A 227 11.97 -46.89 -8.19
C ALA A 227 11.17 -47.56 -7.07
N THR A 228 10.55 -46.75 -6.18
CA THR A 228 9.70 -47.26 -5.10
C THR A 228 8.47 -47.98 -5.64
N LYS A 229 7.84 -47.46 -6.68
CA LYS A 229 6.70 -48.08 -7.35
C LYS A 229 7.08 -49.38 -8.02
N ALA A 230 8.22 -49.43 -8.70
CA ALA A 230 8.73 -50.65 -9.32
C ALA A 230 9.03 -51.78 -8.30
N ILE A 231 9.50 -51.43 -7.10
CA ILE A 231 9.71 -52.38 -6.00
C ILE A 231 8.37 -52.88 -5.45
N ALA A 232 7.39 -52.00 -5.28
CA ALA A 232 6.06 -52.36 -4.79
C ALA A 232 5.32 -53.31 -5.76
N ASP A 233 5.46 -53.06 -7.08
CA ASP A 233 4.87 -53.94 -8.12
C ASP A 233 5.55 -55.32 -8.24
N GLN A 234 6.78 -55.47 -7.74
CA GLN A 234 7.52 -56.73 -7.74
C GLN A 234 7.36 -57.56 -6.47
N THR A 235 6.70 -57.03 -5.44
CA THR A 235 6.43 -57.79 -4.21
C THR A 235 5.17 -58.64 -4.45
N PRO A 236 5.29 -60.00 -4.56
CA PRO A 236 4.13 -60.85 -4.72
C PRO A 236 3.25 -60.71 -3.48
N ALA A 237 1.94 -60.58 -3.70
CA ALA A 237 0.97 -60.62 -2.62
C ALA A 237 1.15 -61.91 -1.83
N ALA A 238 1.71 -61.81 -0.63
CA ALA A 238 1.73 -62.96 0.29
C ALA A 238 0.27 -63.29 0.58
N THR A 239 -0.24 -64.37 -0.03
CA THR A 239 -1.50 -64.99 0.35
C THR A 239 -1.30 -65.51 1.78
N LEU A 240 -1.77 -64.76 2.74
CA LEU A 240 -2.02 -65.28 4.07
C LEU A 240 -3.19 -66.25 3.95
N ASP A 241 -2.85 -67.56 3.77
CA ASP A 241 -3.76 -68.66 4.05
C ASP A 241 -4.02 -68.61 5.56
N VAL A 242 -5.09 -67.97 5.96
CA VAL A 242 -5.61 -68.07 7.30
C VAL A 242 -6.39 -69.37 7.38
N ASP A 243 -5.69 -70.42 7.87
CA ASP A 243 -6.37 -71.67 8.32
C ASP A 243 -7.35 -71.30 9.43
N ILE A 244 -8.62 -71.21 9.08
CA ILE A 244 -9.72 -71.06 10.05
C ILE A 244 -10.03 -72.45 10.59
N PRO A 245 -9.76 -72.74 11.88
CA PRO A 245 -10.17 -74.05 12.47
C PRO A 245 -11.68 -74.15 12.47
N PRO A 246 -12.24 -75.38 12.26
CA PRO A 246 -13.70 -75.59 12.23
C PRO A 246 -14.35 -75.28 13.58
N ASP A 247 -15.35 -74.44 13.53
CA ASP A 247 -16.23 -74.09 14.68
C ASP A 247 -16.98 -75.35 15.19
N THR A 248 -16.55 -75.86 16.35
CA THR A 248 -17.23 -76.91 17.09
C THR A 248 -18.02 -76.31 18.23
N SER A 249 -19.15 -75.69 17.93
CA SER A 249 -20.16 -75.31 18.93
C SER A 249 -21.54 -75.56 18.35
N GLN A 250 -21.98 -76.86 18.39
CA GLN A 250 -23.39 -77.22 18.46
C GLN A 250 -23.84 -77.26 19.93
N PRO A 251 -24.85 -76.52 20.34
CA PRO A 251 -25.50 -76.78 21.60
C PRO A 251 -26.56 -77.93 21.43
N ALA A 252 -26.41 -78.93 22.31
CA ALA A 252 -27.43 -79.92 22.50
C ALA A 252 -28.56 -79.35 23.32
N LEU A 253 -29.83 -79.64 22.85
CA LEU A 253 -31.15 -79.50 23.49
C LEU A 253 -31.66 -78.12 23.85
#